data_aacb7b3c82a9dc38e8b928f54eeba988
#
_entry.id   aacb7b3c82a9dc38e8b928f54eeba988
#
_cell.length_a   1.000
_cell.length_b   1.000
_cell.length_c   1.000
_cell.angle_alpha   90.00
_cell.angle_beta   90.00
_cell.angle_gamma   90.00
#
_symmetry.space_group_name_H-M   'P 1'
#
loop_
_entity.id
_entity.type
_entity.pdbx_description
1 polymer ?
#
loop_
_entity_poly.entity_id
_entity_poly.type
_entity_poly.pdbx_seq_one_letter_code
_entity_poly.pdbx_strand_id
1 'polypeptide(L)'
;MEEKEYLDKYEQSLTMELLKVCTQQGRLAGQLLPSPDLDEKWEQVAQPYMGDAIKEIAKYPTVALGWMLYVGMAVAHYWDVDWEVYGNIENLYEYIRDKRGFDEMDEYVRETVLGLSPKAKPREGKQMNEYDEVEEFVRTLSTICLTQIRREQIEPQSPMAFRVYLRSIHALYVVGASVELYRLGYKMTV
;
A
#
# COMPACT_ATOMS: atom_id res chain seq x y z
N MET A 1 28.91 5.92 4.59
CA MET A 1 27.83 5.31 3.79
C MET A 1 26.99 6.40 3.15
N GLU A 2 26.79 6.30 1.87
CA GLU A 2 25.93 7.23 1.17
C GLU A 2 24.50 7.12 1.69
N GLU A 3 23.82 8.26 1.78
CA GLU A 3 22.44 8.32 2.21
C GLU A 3 21.52 7.43 1.34
N LYS A 4 21.73 7.50 0.02
CA LYS A 4 20.96 6.67 -0.92
C LYS A 4 21.15 5.18 -0.63
N GLU A 5 22.36 4.76 -0.37
CA GLU A 5 22.66 3.36 -0.05
C GLU A 5 21.94 2.91 1.24
N TYR A 6 21.95 3.76 2.26
CA TYR A 6 21.23 3.49 3.49
C TYR A 6 19.73 3.34 3.25
N LEU A 7 19.14 4.27 2.50
CA LEU A 7 17.71 4.24 2.20
C LEU A 7 17.33 3.04 1.34
N ASP A 8 18.17 2.67 0.37
CA ASP A 8 17.92 1.49 -0.46
C ASP A 8 17.91 0.22 0.38
N LYS A 9 18.86 0.09 1.30
CA LYS A 9 18.92 -1.06 2.21
C LYS A 9 17.73 -1.09 3.16
N TYR A 10 17.34 0.05 3.67
CA TYR A 10 16.18 0.16 4.54
C TYR A 10 14.92 -0.31 3.80
N GLU A 11 14.67 0.24 2.62
CA GLU A 11 13.48 -0.10 1.85
C GLU A 11 13.47 -1.58 1.45
N GLN A 12 14.62 -2.12 1.04
CA GLN A 12 14.74 -3.52 0.69
C GLN A 12 14.41 -4.43 1.87
N SER A 13 14.96 -4.11 3.03
CA SER A 13 14.69 -4.87 4.26
C SER A 13 13.21 -4.84 4.63
N LEU A 14 12.59 -3.66 4.58
CA LEU A 14 11.17 -3.51 4.85
C LEU A 14 10.33 -4.31 3.85
N THR A 15 10.63 -4.19 2.57
CA THR A 15 9.89 -4.88 1.51
C THR A 15 9.95 -6.39 1.72
N MET A 16 11.10 -6.93 2.09
CA MET A 16 11.25 -8.37 2.35
C MET A 16 10.42 -8.83 3.53
N GLU A 17 10.35 -8.04 4.60
CA GLU A 17 9.51 -8.37 5.76
C GLU A 17 8.02 -8.36 5.38
N LEU A 18 7.60 -7.37 4.62
CA LEU A 18 6.22 -7.27 4.16
C LEU A 18 5.87 -8.44 3.22
N LEU A 19 6.76 -8.76 2.29
CA LEU A 19 6.58 -9.87 1.36
C LEU A 19 6.43 -11.20 2.09
N LYS A 20 7.22 -11.42 3.13
CA LYS A 20 7.16 -12.64 3.94
C LYS A 20 5.78 -12.82 4.56
N VAL A 21 5.23 -11.77 5.15
CA VAL A 21 3.89 -11.82 5.76
C VAL A 21 2.82 -12.04 4.71
N CYS A 22 2.90 -11.33 3.57
CA CYS A 22 1.96 -11.51 2.46
C CYS A 22 1.95 -12.94 1.97
N THR A 23 3.13 -13.57 1.86
CA THR A 23 3.25 -14.95 1.43
C THR A 23 2.68 -15.91 2.46
N GLN A 24 2.95 -15.68 3.73
CA GLN A 24 2.40 -16.51 4.82
C GLN A 24 0.88 -16.46 4.86
N GLN A 25 0.27 -15.34 4.47
CA GLN A 25 -1.17 -15.17 4.44
C GLN A 25 -1.80 -15.55 3.09
N GLY A 26 -1.00 -16.06 2.15
CA GLY A 26 -1.51 -16.48 0.85
C GLY A 26 -1.87 -15.34 -0.09
N ARG A 27 -1.39 -14.13 0.16
CA ARG A 27 -1.69 -12.96 -0.65
C ARG A 27 -0.62 -12.66 -1.70
N LEU A 28 0.51 -13.31 -1.61
CA LEU A 28 1.59 -13.34 -2.61
C LEU A 28 2.22 -14.72 -2.60
N ALA A 29 3.03 -15.01 -3.61
CA ALA A 29 3.67 -16.31 -3.79
C ALA A 29 5.20 -16.19 -3.76
N GLY A 30 5.73 -15.54 -2.73
CA GLY A 30 7.16 -15.45 -2.48
C GLY A 30 7.88 -14.36 -3.25
N GLN A 31 7.17 -13.58 -4.07
CA GLN A 31 7.77 -12.50 -4.85
C GLN A 31 6.77 -11.39 -5.13
N LEU A 32 7.28 -10.18 -5.32
CA LEU A 32 6.47 -9.06 -5.74
C LEU A 32 6.09 -9.21 -7.22
N LEU A 33 5.08 -8.46 -7.64
CA LEU A 33 4.65 -8.39 -9.04
C LEU A 33 4.84 -6.96 -9.55
N PRO A 34 6.08 -6.54 -9.85
CA PRO A 34 6.33 -5.17 -10.27
C PRO A 34 5.78 -4.91 -11.67
N SER A 35 5.38 -3.68 -11.92
CA SER A 35 4.92 -3.23 -13.22
C SER A 35 5.54 -1.88 -13.52
N PRO A 36 6.19 -1.71 -14.69
CA PRO A 36 6.74 -0.40 -15.07
C PRO A 36 5.67 0.69 -15.09
N ASP A 37 4.46 0.38 -15.53
CA ASP A 37 3.36 1.34 -15.57
C ASP A 37 3.02 1.86 -14.18
N LEU A 38 2.96 0.97 -13.20
CA LEU A 38 2.63 1.34 -11.81
C LEU A 38 3.79 2.10 -11.16
N ASP A 39 5.02 1.73 -11.47
CA ASP A 39 6.21 2.40 -10.97
C ASP A 39 6.28 3.85 -11.49
N GLU A 40 5.89 4.08 -12.73
CA GLU A 40 5.86 5.43 -13.30
C GLU A 40 4.85 6.34 -12.62
N LYS A 41 3.79 5.78 -12.06
CA LYS A 41 2.76 6.57 -11.36
C LYS A 41 3.16 6.95 -9.94
N TRP A 42 4.22 6.38 -9.41
CA TRP A 42 4.60 6.60 -8.02
C TRP A 42 4.78 8.08 -7.67
N GLU A 43 5.49 8.84 -8.50
CA GLU A 43 5.74 10.25 -8.22
C GLU A 43 4.45 11.07 -8.17
N GLN A 44 3.48 10.75 -9.06
CA GLN A 44 2.19 11.40 -9.06
C GLN A 44 1.36 11.05 -7.82
N VAL A 45 1.53 9.84 -7.29
CA VAL A 45 0.83 9.38 -6.09
C VAL A 45 1.45 9.97 -4.83
N ALA A 46 2.79 9.99 -4.76
CA ALA A 46 3.50 10.31 -3.53
C ALA A 46 3.24 11.71 -3.01
N GLN A 47 3.35 12.72 -3.86
CA GLN A 47 3.23 14.11 -3.43
C GLN A 47 1.83 14.47 -2.88
N PRO A 48 0.74 14.22 -3.62
CA PRO A 48 -0.59 14.54 -3.09
C PRO A 48 -0.96 13.66 -1.91
N TYR A 49 -0.50 12.41 -1.87
CA TYR A 49 -0.73 11.55 -0.71
C TYR A 49 -0.06 12.13 0.54
N MET A 50 1.18 12.57 0.44
CA MET A 50 1.89 13.19 1.55
C MET A 50 1.19 14.46 2.03
N GLY A 51 0.64 15.24 1.09
CA GLY A 51 -0.15 16.41 1.44
C GLY A 51 -1.36 16.06 2.30
N ASP A 52 -2.05 14.98 1.97
CA ASP A 52 -3.20 14.51 2.74
C ASP A 52 -2.79 13.83 4.06
N ALA A 53 -1.72 13.05 4.02
CA ALA A 53 -1.33 12.19 5.13
C ALA A 53 -0.56 12.91 6.23
N ILE A 54 0.06 14.04 5.94
CA ILE A 54 0.97 14.71 6.88
C ILE A 54 0.28 15.06 8.21
N LYS A 55 -0.99 15.39 8.18
CA LYS A 55 -1.76 15.68 9.39
C LYS A 55 -2.06 14.43 10.21
N GLU A 56 -2.11 13.28 9.55
CA GLU A 56 -2.46 12.01 10.19
C GLU A 56 -1.23 11.29 10.77
N ILE A 57 -0.04 11.57 10.23
CA ILE A 57 1.19 10.88 10.64
C ILE A 57 1.44 11.01 12.14
N ALA A 58 1.21 12.19 12.70
CA ALA A 58 1.45 12.43 14.12
C ALA A 58 0.42 11.79 15.03
N LYS A 59 -0.84 11.69 14.59
CA LYS A 59 -1.94 11.18 15.40
C LYS A 59 -2.22 9.70 15.16
N TYR A 60 -2.22 9.30 13.89
CA TYR A 60 -2.60 7.96 13.47
C TYR A 60 -1.58 7.42 12.45
N PRO A 61 -0.34 7.16 12.89
CA PRO A 61 0.72 6.76 11.95
C PRO A 61 0.42 5.45 11.22
N THR A 62 -0.22 4.47 11.86
CA THR A 62 -0.57 3.23 11.18
C THR A 62 -1.65 3.45 10.12
N VAL A 63 -2.59 4.36 10.36
CA VAL A 63 -3.60 4.71 9.35
C VAL A 63 -2.93 5.38 8.15
N ALA A 64 -2.07 6.36 8.40
CA ALA A 64 -1.35 7.07 7.35
C ALA A 64 -0.48 6.13 6.51
N LEU A 65 0.13 5.12 7.12
CA LEU A 65 0.90 4.12 6.39
C LEU A 65 -0.02 3.15 5.65
N GLY A 66 -1.06 2.65 6.32
CA GLY A 66 -1.95 1.62 5.78
C GLY A 66 -2.74 2.06 4.55
N TRP A 67 -3.14 3.33 4.49
CA TRP A 67 -3.88 3.84 3.33
C TRP A 67 -3.07 3.71 2.04
N MET A 68 -1.73 3.73 2.11
CA MET A 68 -0.91 3.55 0.92
C MET A 68 -1.02 2.13 0.33
N LEU A 69 -1.25 1.12 1.18
CA LEU A 69 -1.56 -0.23 0.66
C LEU A 69 -2.85 -0.20 -0.16
N TYR A 70 -3.88 0.48 0.35
CA TYR A 70 -5.13 0.61 -0.38
C TYR A 70 -4.96 1.38 -1.68
N VAL A 71 -4.16 2.44 -1.68
CA VAL A 71 -3.86 3.20 -2.90
C VAL A 71 -3.17 2.31 -3.92
N GLY A 72 -2.18 1.52 -3.51
CA GLY A 72 -1.50 0.58 -4.39
C GLY A 72 -2.46 -0.43 -5.01
N MET A 73 -3.35 -1.00 -4.19
CA MET A 73 -4.38 -1.92 -4.67
C MET A 73 -5.28 -1.26 -5.70
N ALA A 74 -5.73 -0.04 -5.44
CA ALA A 74 -6.63 0.68 -6.35
C ALA A 74 -5.96 1.01 -7.68
N VAL A 75 -4.70 1.47 -7.65
CA VAL A 75 -3.95 1.78 -8.87
C VAL A 75 -3.80 0.53 -9.73
N ALA A 76 -3.44 -0.60 -9.11
CA ALA A 76 -3.32 -1.88 -9.83
C ALA A 76 -4.65 -2.33 -10.41
N HIS A 77 -5.75 -2.14 -9.67
CA HIS A 77 -7.09 -2.45 -10.16
C HIS A 77 -7.41 -1.65 -11.42
N TYR A 78 -7.18 -0.35 -11.41
CA TYR A 78 -7.45 0.50 -12.56
C TYR A 78 -6.51 0.18 -13.72
N TRP A 79 -5.27 -0.24 -13.44
CA TRP A 79 -4.37 -0.73 -14.47
C TRP A 79 -4.96 -1.95 -15.19
N ASP A 80 -5.54 -2.87 -14.45
CA ASP A 80 -6.15 -4.07 -15.01
C ASP A 80 -7.42 -3.78 -15.80
N VAL A 81 -8.21 -2.80 -15.35
CA VAL A 81 -9.48 -2.46 -16.00
C VAL A 81 -9.26 -1.83 -17.36
N ASP A 82 -8.51 -0.75 -17.45
CA ASP A 82 -8.23 -0.07 -18.73
C ASP A 82 -7.14 0.99 -18.54
N TRP A 83 -5.90 0.59 -18.79
CA TRP A 83 -4.79 1.53 -18.59
C TRP A 83 -4.72 2.63 -19.64
N GLU A 84 -5.31 2.44 -20.82
CA GLU A 84 -5.38 3.51 -21.81
C GLU A 84 -6.22 4.68 -21.28
N VAL A 85 -7.25 4.38 -20.50
CA VAL A 85 -8.12 5.39 -19.90
C VAL A 85 -7.51 5.89 -18.59
N TYR A 86 -7.25 4.98 -17.64
CA TYR A 86 -6.87 5.37 -16.27
C TYR A 86 -5.43 5.83 -16.16
N GLY A 87 -4.53 5.32 -16.99
CA GLY A 87 -3.15 5.76 -17.03
C GLY A 87 -2.97 7.19 -17.52
N ASN A 88 -3.96 7.73 -18.23
CA ASN A 88 -3.96 9.10 -18.75
C ASN A 88 -4.65 10.09 -17.83
N ILE A 89 -5.20 9.65 -16.70
CA ILE A 89 -5.75 10.57 -15.71
C ILE A 89 -4.58 11.34 -15.09
N GLU A 90 -4.68 12.66 -15.11
CA GLU A 90 -3.59 13.55 -14.69
C GLU A 90 -3.14 13.27 -13.26
N ASN A 91 -4.07 12.98 -12.34
CA ASN A 91 -3.75 12.61 -10.99
C ASN A 91 -4.62 11.44 -10.54
N LEU A 92 -4.14 10.23 -10.77
CA LEU A 92 -4.88 9.02 -10.47
C LEU A 92 -5.15 8.88 -8.96
N TYR A 93 -4.19 9.27 -8.12
CA TYR A 93 -4.41 9.22 -6.69
C TYR A 93 -5.59 10.11 -6.27
N GLU A 94 -5.63 11.36 -6.74
CA GLU A 94 -6.73 12.26 -6.42
C GLU A 94 -8.07 11.72 -6.94
N TYR A 95 -8.05 11.11 -8.12
CA TYR A 95 -9.22 10.45 -8.67
C TYR A 95 -9.76 9.37 -7.71
N ILE A 96 -8.86 8.56 -7.16
CA ILE A 96 -9.22 7.50 -6.20
C ILE A 96 -9.71 8.12 -4.89
N ARG A 97 -8.95 9.06 -4.34
CA ARG A 97 -9.27 9.73 -3.08
C ARG A 97 -10.65 10.39 -3.12
N ASP A 98 -10.96 11.05 -4.22
CA ASP A 98 -12.19 11.85 -4.33
C ASP A 98 -13.45 11.01 -4.48
N LYS A 99 -13.33 9.69 -4.61
CA LYS A 99 -14.52 8.82 -4.64
C LYS A 99 -15.33 8.93 -3.35
N ARG A 100 -14.67 8.92 -2.19
CA ARG A 100 -15.31 9.06 -0.88
C ARG A 100 -14.54 9.95 0.10
N GLY A 101 -13.42 10.51 -0.31
CA GLY A 101 -12.54 11.30 0.54
C GLY A 101 -11.44 10.47 1.18
N PHE A 102 -10.44 11.18 1.72
CA PHE A 102 -9.25 10.54 2.28
C PHE A 102 -9.59 9.57 3.42
N ASP A 103 -10.48 9.98 4.32
CA ASP A 103 -10.79 9.18 5.50
C ASP A 103 -11.58 7.89 5.20
N GLU A 104 -12.17 7.80 4.02
CA GLU A 104 -12.97 6.64 3.63
C GLU A 104 -12.35 5.87 2.45
N MET A 105 -11.08 6.10 2.14
CA MET A 105 -10.41 5.37 1.06
C MET A 105 -10.36 3.87 1.32
N ASP A 106 -10.18 3.46 2.56
CA ASP A 106 -10.14 2.05 2.93
C ASP A 106 -11.46 1.36 2.60
N GLU A 107 -12.58 2.00 2.94
CA GLU A 107 -13.91 1.45 2.66
C GLU A 107 -14.16 1.43 1.16
N TYR A 108 -13.78 2.50 0.44
CA TYR A 108 -13.93 2.54 -1.00
C TYR A 108 -13.19 1.39 -1.68
N VAL A 109 -11.94 1.17 -1.29
CA VAL A 109 -11.13 0.11 -1.92
C VAL A 109 -11.73 -1.25 -1.60
N ARG A 110 -12.05 -1.53 -0.35
CA ARG A 110 -12.60 -2.84 0.00
C ARG A 110 -13.96 -3.09 -0.65
N GLU A 111 -14.85 -2.10 -0.69
CA GLU A 111 -16.18 -2.28 -1.22
C GLU A 111 -16.21 -2.22 -2.75
N THR A 112 -15.59 -1.23 -3.34
CA THR A 112 -15.69 -1.00 -4.80
C THR A 112 -14.59 -1.68 -5.58
N VAL A 113 -13.35 -1.55 -5.16
CA VAL A 113 -12.21 -2.13 -5.89
C VAL A 113 -12.17 -3.65 -5.68
N LEU A 114 -12.23 -4.10 -4.45
CA LEU A 114 -12.16 -5.52 -4.12
C LEU A 114 -13.53 -6.21 -4.16
N GLY A 115 -14.61 -5.45 -4.23
CA GLY A 115 -15.95 -6.02 -4.33
C GLY A 115 -16.43 -6.74 -3.09
N LEU A 116 -15.95 -6.35 -1.90
CA LEU A 116 -16.27 -7.01 -0.64
C LEU A 116 -17.41 -6.30 0.08
N SER A 117 -18.19 -7.04 0.86
CA SER A 117 -19.29 -6.48 1.63
C SER A 117 -18.99 -6.51 3.13
N PRO A 118 -19.14 -5.37 3.84
CA PRO A 118 -18.96 -5.37 5.28
C PRO A 118 -19.98 -6.22 6.03
N LYS A 119 -21.09 -6.57 5.37
CA LYS A 119 -22.17 -7.38 5.95
C LYS A 119 -22.11 -8.84 5.56
N ALA A 120 -21.11 -9.25 4.77
CA ALA A 120 -20.98 -10.64 4.36
C ALA A 120 -20.70 -11.53 5.58
N LYS A 121 -21.20 -12.77 5.51
CA LYS A 121 -20.92 -13.75 6.57
C LYS A 121 -19.49 -14.28 6.40
N PRO A 122 -18.81 -14.62 7.51
CA PRO A 122 -17.51 -15.30 7.42
C PRO A 122 -17.62 -16.59 6.61
N ARG A 123 -16.54 -16.88 5.87
CA ARG A 123 -16.43 -18.16 5.18
C ARG A 123 -16.32 -19.30 6.19
N GLU A 124 -16.64 -20.52 5.76
CA GLU A 124 -16.57 -21.69 6.63
C GLU A 124 -15.20 -21.81 7.30
N GLY A 125 -15.20 -21.98 8.62
CA GLY A 125 -13.97 -22.09 9.40
C GLY A 125 -13.28 -20.77 9.72
N LYS A 126 -13.86 -19.63 9.31
CA LYS A 126 -13.30 -18.30 9.58
C LYS A 126 -14.14 -17.57 10.61
N GLN A 127 -13.49 -16.71 11.39
CA GLN A 127 -14.15 -15.91 12.42
C GLN A 127 -14.67 -14.57 11.90
N MET A 128 -14.08 -14.07 10.80
CA MET A 128 -14.46 -12.79 10.20
C MET A 128 -14.66 -12.93 8.70
N ASN A 129 -15.39 -11.99 8.10
CA ASN A 129 -15.56 -11.97 6.65
C ASN A 129 -14.32 -11.43 5.95
N GLU A 130 -14.28 -11.55 4.63
CA GLU A 130 -13.11 -11.06 3.85
C GLU A 130 -12.91 -9.55 3.97
N TYR A 131 -13.98 -8.79 4.10
CA TYR A 131 -13.89 -7.34 4.26
C TYR A 131 -13.05 -6.99 5.50
N ASP A 132 -13.34 -7.64 6.62
CA ASP A 132 -12.61 -7.42 7.87
C ASP A 132 -11.20 -8.04 7.82
N GLU A 133 -11.05 -9.18 7.10
CA GLU A 133 -9.73 -9.80 6.92
C GLU A 133 -8.76 -8.87 6.20
N VAL A 134 -9.23 -8.14 5.18
CA VAL A 134 -8.39 -7.17 4.47
C VAL A 134 -7.99 -6.02 5.40
N GLU A 135 -8.92 -5.52 6.20
CA GLU A 135 -8.59 -4.46 7.16
C GLU A 135 -7.50 -4.93 8.13
N GLU A 136 -7.64 -6.14 8.66
CA GLU A 136 -6.65 -6.69 9.58
C GLU A 136 -5.31 -6.93 8.91
N PHE A 137 -5.31 -7.40 7.66
CA PHE A 137 -4.10 -7.55 6.86
C PHE A 137 -3.36 -6.21 6.71
N VAL A 138 -4.09 -5.17 6.33
CA VAL A 138 -3.51 -3.83 6.17
C VAL A 138 -2.96 -3.32 7.50
N ARG A 139 -3.69 -3.54 8.60
CA ARG A 139 -3.23 -3.14 9.93
C ARG A 139 -1.95 -3.86 10.33
N THR A 140 -1.85 -5.15 10.02
CA THR A 140 -0.66 -5.95 10.30
C THR A 140 0.56 -5.39 9.56
N LEU A 141 0.44 -5.15 8.25
CA LEU A 141 1.54 -4.61 7.47
C LEU A 141 1.92 -3.20 7.91
N SER A 142 0.93 -2.38 8.25
CA SER A 142 1.17 -1.02 8.73
C SER A 142 1.94 -1.01 10.04
N THR A 143 1.61 -1.94 10.94
CA THR A 143 2.30 -2.08 12.22
C THR A 143 3.75 -2.53 12.02
N ILE A 144 3.99 -3.48 11.11
CA ILE A 144 5.35 -3.91 10.77
C ILE A 144 6.15 -2.73 10.24
N CYS A 145 5.56 -1.96 9.33
CA CYS A 145 6.20 -0.79 8.75
C CYS A 145 6.57 0.24 9.81
N LEU A 146 5.63 0.57 10.70
CA LEU A 146 5.87 1.54 11.77
C LEU A 146 6.98 1.05 12.71
N THR A 147 7.01 -0.24 13.03
CA THR A 147 8.05 -0.84 13.85
C THR A 147 9.41 -0.69 13.18
N GLN A 148 9.50 -0.93 11.88
CA GLN A 148 10.74 -0.76 11.13
C GLN A 148 11.22 0.71 11.15
N ILE A 149 10.30 1.64 10.96
CA ILE A 149 10.63 3.07 11.04
C ILE A 149 11.21 3.41 12.40
N ARG A 150 10.57 2.95 13.47
CA ARG A 150 10.99 3.25 14.85
C ARG A 150 12.33 2.64 15.19
N ARG A 151 12.67 1.50 14.61
CA ARG A 151 13.99 0.87 14.83
C ARG A 151 15.13 1.72 14.30
N GLU A 152 14.89 2.56 13.32
CA GLU A 152 15.92 3.41 12.75
C GLU A 152 16.34 4.54 13.69
N GLN A 153 15.54 4.84 14.71
CA GLN A 153 15.83 5.84 15.75
C GLN A 153 16.25 7.20 15.17
N ILE A 154 15.54 7.59 14.10
CA ILE A 154 15.83 8.85 13.41
C ILE A 154 15.10 9.99 14.13
N GLU A 155 15.77 11.13 14.25
CA GLU A 155 15.20 12.32 14.85
C GLU A 155 13.87 12.69 14.19
N PRO A 156 12.76 12.80 14.95
CA PRO A 156 11.47 13.17 14.38
C PRO A 156 11.53 14.52 13.66
N GLN A 157 10.79 14.63 12.56
CA GLN A 157 10.70 15.85 11.76
C GLN A 157 12.01 16.28 11.09
N SER A 158 13.02 15.42 11.09
CA SER A 158 14.26 15.66 10.36
C SER A 158 14.07 15.35 8.87
N PRO A 159 14.96 15.89 7.99
CA PRO A 159 14.94 15.50 6.58
C PRO A 159 15.09 13.99 6.36
N MET A 160 15.91 13.33 7.18
CA MET A 160 16.09 11.89 7.07
C MET A 160 14.83 11.14 7.46
N ALA A 161 14.10 11.58 8.49
CA ALA A 161 12.83 10.98 8.87
C ALA A 161 11.82 11.05 7.72
N PHE A 162 11.77 12.19 7.04
CA PHE A 162 10.90 12.36 5.87
C PHE A 162 11.26 11.39 4.76
N ARG A 163 12.56 11.20 4.49
CA ARG A 163 13.03 10.28 3.44
C ARG A 163 12.76 8.83 3.78
N VAL A 164 12.95 8.45 5.04
CA VAL A 164 12.60 7.10 5.50
C VAL A 164 11.09 6.87 5.36
N TYR A 165 10.29 7.86 5.71
CA TYR A 165 8.85 7.77 5.55
C TYR A 165 8.47 7.60 4.08
N LEU A 166 9.05 8.39 3.17
CA LEU A 166 8.79 8.26 1.74
C LEU A 166 9.14 6.86 1.20
N ARG A 167 10.28 6.31 1.64
CA ARG A 167 10.67 4.95 1.25
C ARG A 167 9.70 3.92 1.81
N SER A 168 9.19 4.14 3.00
CA SER A 168 8.23 3.26 3.64
C SER A 168 6.92 3.23 2.87
N ILE A 169 6.37 4.39 2.52
CA ILE A 169 5.12 4.42 1.75
C ILE A 169 5.31 3.90 0.33
N HIS A 170 6.51 4.06 -0.25
CA HIS A 170 6.82 3.44 -1.55
C HIS A 170 6.76 1.93 -1.47
N ALA A 171 7.37 1.33 -0.45
CA ALA A 171 7.31 -0.11 -0.23
C ALA A 171 5.85 -0.59 -0.08
N LEU A 172 5.04 0.14 0.69
CA LEU A 172 3.64 -0.20 0.89
C LEU A 172 2.84 -0.09 -0.41
N TYR A 173 3.12 0.92 -1.22
CA TYR A 173 2.50 1.08 -2.53
C TYR A 173 2.79 -0.12 -3.44
N VAL A 174 4.06 -0.50 -3.55
CA VAL A 174 4.49 -1.63 -4.39
C VAL A 174 3.89 -2.94 -3.89
N VAL A 175 3.87 -3.15 -2.58
CA VAL A 175 3.26 -4.35 -1.98
C VAL A 175 1.76 -4.37 -2.21
N GLY A 176 1.07 -3.25 -1.99
CA GLY A 176 -0.37 -3.16 -2.24
C GLY A 176 -0.73 -3.47 -3.69
N ALA A 177 0.01 -2.89 -4.64
CA ALA A 177 -0.19 -3.16 -6.06
C ALA A 177 0.05 -4.63 -6.38
N SER A 178 1.13 -5.23 -5.84
CA SER A 178 1.44 -6.64 -6.06
C SER A 178 0.35 -7.57 -5.51
N VAL A 179 -0.17 -7.26 -4.33
CA VAL A 179 -1.25 -8.05 -3.72
C VAL A 179 -2.49 -8.05 -4.61
N GLU A 180 -2.86 -6.89 -5.15
CA GLU A 180 -4.02 -6.81 -6.03
C GLU A 180 -3.77 -7.53 -7.35
N LEU A 181 -2.60 -7.36 -7.96
CA LEU A 181 -2.26 -8.08 -9.18
C LEU A 181 -2.31 -9.60 -8.95
N TYR A 182 -1.81 -10.07 -7.82
CA TYR A 182 -1.85 -11.49 -7.49
C TYR A 182 -3.30 -11.98 -7.34
N ARG A 183 -4.14 -11.20 -6.66
CA ARG A 183 -5.57 -11.52 -6.52
C ARG A 183 -6.26 -11.63 -7.87
N LEU A 184 -5.86 -10.78 -8.82
CA LEU A 184 -6.42 -10.78 -10.18
C LEU A 184 -5.86 -11.92 -11.05
N GLY A 185 -4.90 -12.69 -10.55
CA GLY A 185 -4.38 -13.86 -11.25
C GLY A 185 -3.07 -13.62 -12.01
N TYR A 186 -2.44 -12.47 -11.87
CA TYR A 186 -1.14 -12.23 -12.50
C TYR A 186 -0.03 -13.02 -11.81
N LYS A 187 0.98 -13.41 -12.60
CA LYS A 187 2.13 -14.19 -12.11
C LYS A 187 3.38 -13.66 -12.79
N MET A 188 4.50 -13.77 -12.08
CA MET A 188 5.79 -13.55 -12.72
C MET A 188 6.07 -14.70 -13.68
N THR A 189 6.38 -14.34 -14.93
CA THR A 189 6.87 -15.31 -15.90
C THR A 189 8.39 -15.36 -15.83
N VAL A 190 8.90 -16.56 -15.74
CA VAL A 190 10.33 -16.79 -15.69
C VAL A 190 10.86 -16.97 -17.12
#